data_300ea81594767ffd8685ee35d1e71005
#
_entry.id   300ea81594767ffd8685ee35d1e71005
#
_cell.length_a   1.000
_cell.length_b   1.000
_cell.length_c   1.000
_cell.angle_alpha   90.00
_cell.angle_beta   90.00
_cell.angle_gamma   90.00
#
_symmetry.space_group_name_H-M   'P 1'
#
loop_
_entity.id
_entity.type
_entity.pdbx_description
1 polymer ?
#
loop_
_entity_poly.entity_id
_entity_poly.type
_entity_poly.pdbx_seq_one_letter_code
_entity_poly.pdbx_strand_id
1 'polypeptide(L)'
;LNDELDYRGEVGNMKLLRESALESGSTLMRIPRVFEELSGPNVIVMEHVHGQVLSKAGSIVNNLSTIARYELAEELFIMIARQVLVDGVFHSDLHPGNIIIEPSGRGGLVDFGSVGHIDRRDRHDIAVLLMAFDSQNSRAATHAVLDMLGTPSGVDVRELQRDIGEILMSLSGNGSVSSAIDEMLEFFLRGG
;
A
#
# COMPACT_ATOMS: atom_id res chain seq x y z
N LEU A 1 -11.83 22.45 -7.99
CA LEU A 1 -12.86 22.59 -6.94
C LEU A 1 -14.20 21.93 -7.28
N ASN A 2 -14.59 21.77 -8.56
CA ASN A 2 -15.86 21.10 -8.92
C ASN A 2 -15.70 19.58 -9.03
N ASP A 3 -14.50 19.06 -9.33
CA ASP A 3 -14.27 17.62 -9.50
C ASP A 3 -14.19 16.85 -8.17
N GLU A 4 -13.84 17.54 -7.07
CA GLU A 4 -13.82 16.98 -5.71
C GLU A 4 -15.22 16.72 -5.13
N LEU A 5 -16.27 17.21 -5.76
CA LEU A 5 -17.67 17.05 -5.30
C LEU A 5 -18.45 16.01 -6.10
N ASP A 6 -17.80 15.30 -7.03
CA ASP A 6 -18.44 14.31 -7.89
C ASP A 6 -17.96 12.89 -7.57
N TYR A 7 -18.74 12.16 -6.81
CA TYR A 7 -18.43 10.80 -6.36
C TYR A 7 -18.37 9.74 -7.49
N ARG A 8 -18.69 10.07 -8.73
CA ARG A 8 -18.59 9.12 -9.85
C ARG A 8 -17.14 8.68 -10.10
N GLY A 9 -16.18 9.58 -9.88
CA GLY A 9 -14.76 9.24 -9.94
C GLY A 9 -14.38 8.21 -8.87
N GLU A 10 -14.82 8.42 -7.64
CA GLU A 10 -14.57 7.49 -6.53
C GLU A 10 -15.21 6.11 -6.77
N VAL A 11 -16.43 6.07 -7.30
CA VAL A 11 -17.09 4.83 -7.71
C VAL A 11 -16.24 4.05 -8.74
N GLY A 12 -15.69 4.77 -9.74
CA GLY A 12 -14.78 4.17 -10.73
C GLY A 12 -13.51 3.59 -10.09
N ASN A 13 -12.90 4.33 -9.19
CA ASN A 13 -11.71 3.91 -8.43
C ASN A 13 -11.98 2.66 -7.58
N MET A 14 -13.10 2.65 -6.85
CA MET A 14 -13.53 1.50 -6.04
C MET A 14 -13.66 0.23 -6.87
N LYS A 15 -14.28 0.31 -8.05
CA LYS A 15 -14.44 -0.83 -8.94
C LYS A 15 -13.10 -1.38 -9.41
N LEU A 16 -12.25 -0.49 -9.92
CA LEU A 16 -10.94 -0.85 -10.43
C LEU A 16 -10.09 -1.56 -9.37
N LEU A 17 -9.97 -0.96 -8.19
CA LEU A 17 -9.18 -1.52 -7.11
C LEU A 17 -9.82 -2.78 -6.50
N ARG A 18 -11.15 -2.88 -6.53
CA ARG A 18 -11.85 -4.11 -6.10
C ARG A 18 -11.58 -5.28 -7.06
N GLU A 19 -11.59 -5.05 -8.36
CA GLU A 19 -11.24 -6.06 -9.36
C GLU A 19 -9.82 -6.57 -9.14
N SER A 20 -8.84 -5.68 -8.94
CA SER A 20 -7.47 -6.04 -8.59
C SER A 20 -7.39 -6.87 -7.29
N ALA A 21 -8.09 -6.46 -6.24
CA ALA A 21 -8.13 -7.20 -4.98
C ALA A 21 -8.71 -8.62 -5.14
N LEU A 22 -9.74 -8.79 -5.98
CA LEU A 22 -10.31 -10.12 -6.27
C LEU A 22 -9.34 -10.99 -7.07
N GLU A 23 -8.65 -10.41 -8.06
CA GLU A 23 -7.65 -11.13 -8.86
C GLU A 23 -6.41 -11.55 -8.03
N SER A 24 -6.06 -10.79 -6.98
CA SER A 24 -4.99 -11.17 -6.06
C SER A 24 -5.32 -12.38 -5.20
N GLY A 25 -6.60 -12.75 -5.11
CA GLY A 25 -7.05 -13.83 -4.25
C GLY A 25 -7.09 -13.46 -2.76
N SER A 26 -7.02 -12.17 -2.41
CA SER A 26 -7.11 -11.72 -1.03
C SER A 26 -8.39 -12.24 -0.35
N THR A 27 -8.24 -12.80 0.82
CA THR A 27 -9.33 -13.41 1.61
C THR A 27 -9.63 -12.65 2.89
N LEU A 28 -8.64 -11.97 3.44
CA LEU A 28 -8.76 -11.23 4.69
C LEU A 28 -8.99 -9.74 4.45
N MET A 29 -8.39 -9.16 3.39
CA MET A 29 -8.60 -7.76 3.04
C MET A 29 -9.54 -7.63 1.85
N ARG A 30 -10.50 -6.72 1.93
CA ARG A 30 -11.47 -6.50 0.85
C ARG A 30 -11.71 -5.03 0.56
N ILE A 31 -12.20 -4.76 -0.63
CA ILE A 31 -12.78 -3.49 -1.03
C ILE A 31 -14.30 -3.71 -1.17
N PRO A 32 -15.14 -2.91 -0.51
CA PRO A 32 -16.58 -3.08 -0.55
C PRO A 32 -17.12 -2.95 -1.98
N ARG A 33 -18.14 -3.74 -2.29
CA ARG A 33 -18.85 -3.61 -3.56
C ARG A 33 -19.63 -2.30 -3.57
N VAL A 34 -19.52 -1.56 -4.66
CA VAL A 34 -20.36 -0.39 -4.90
C VAL A 34 -21.62 -0.78 -5.70
N PHE A 35 -22.75 -0.15 -5.40
CA PHE A 35 -24.02 -0.28 -6.12
C PHE A 35 -24.17 0.94 -7.03
N GLU A 36 -23.70 0.81 -8.27
CA GLU A 36 -23.64 1.92 -9.23
C GLU A 36 -25.02 2.48 -9.53
N GLU A 37 -26.00 1.61 -9.66
CA GLU A 37 -27.40 1.98 -9.93
C GLU A 37 -28.05 2.82 -8.83
N LEU A 38 -27.45 2.82 -7.64
CA LEU A 38 -27.90 3.60 -6.48
C LEU A 38 -26.94 4.76 -6.15
N SER A 39 -25.82 4.82 -6.84
CA SER A 39 -24.79 5.84 -6.65
C SER A 39 -24.92 6.97 -7.67
N GLY A 40 -24.39 8.14 -7.35
CA GLY A 40 -24.48 9.31 -8.23
C GLY A 40 -23.45 10.39 -7.84
N PRO A 41 -23.55 11.58 -8.43
CA PRO A 41 -22.55 12.61 -8.20
C PRO A 41 -22.47 13.07 -6.72
N ASN A 42 -23.51 12.88 -5.93
CA ASN A 42 -23.58 13.39 -4.55
C ASN A 42 -23.70 12.27 -3.51
N VAL A 43 -23.69 11.00 -3.91
CA VAL A 43 -23.84 9.87 -3.01
C VAL A 43 -23.16 8.62 -3.56
N ILE A 44 -22.48 7.88 -2.69
CA ILE A 44 -22.00 6.53 -2.95
C ILE A 44 -22.82 5.56 -2.11
N VAL A 45 -23.36 4.52 -2.72
CA VAL A 45 -23.99 3.41 -2.05
C VAL A 45 -23.10 2.18 -2.22
N MET A 46 -22.63 1.66 -1.10
CA MET A 46 -21.70 0.53 -1.09
C MET A 46 -22.05 -0.49 -0.02
N GLU A 47 -21.47 -1.67 -0.15
CA GLU A 47 -21.54 -2.72 0.87
C GLU A 47 -21.02 -2.20 2.22
N HIS A 48 -21.76 -2.49 3.28
CA HIS A 48 -21.33 -2.11 4.62
C HIS A 48 -20.22 -3.04 5.13
N VAL A 49 -19.09 -2.48 5.55
CA VAL A 49 -18.02 -3.20 6.23
C VAL A 49 -18.29 -3.15 7.73
N HIS A 50 -18.57 -4.32 8.32
CA HIS A 50 -18.90 -4.43 9.75
C HIS A 50 -17.63 -4.44 10.60
N GLY A 51 -17.32 -3.33 11.26
CA GLY A 51 -16.11 -3.25 12.09
C GLY A 51 -15.87 -1.86 12.64
N GLN A 52 -14.62 -1.62 13.03
CA GLN A 52 -14.16 -0.32 13.49
C GLN A 52 -12.96 0.11 12.64
N VAL A 53 -12.84 1.41 12.38
CA VAL A 53 -11.64 1.96 11.76
C VAL A 53 -10.41 1.60 12.59
N LEU A 54 -9.31 1.28 11.96
CA LEU A 54 -8.08 0.77 12.60
C LEU A 54 -7.62 1.69 13.74
N SER A 55 -7.73 3.01 13.58
CA SER A 55 -7.41 3.99 14.63
C SER A 55 -8.23 3.83 15.92
N LYS A 56 -9.35 3.11 15.88
CA LYS A 56 -10.25 2.85 17.03
C LYS A 56 -10.44 1.36 17.31
N ALA A 57 -9.84 0.49 16.50
CA ALA A 57 -10.03 -0.96 16.56
C ALA A 57 -9.15 -1.68 17.61
N GLY A 58 -8.49 -0.96 18.51
CA GLY A 58 -7.55 -1.54 19.49
C GLY A 58 -8.12 -2.72 20.27
N SER A 59 -9.38 -2.68 20.68
CA SER A 59 -10.04 -3.82 21.36
C SER A 59 -10.21 -5.03 20.45
N ILE A 60 -10.55 -4.84 19.17
CA ILE A 60 -10.68 -5.93 18.19
C ILE A 60 -9.31 -6.52 17.92
N VAL A 61 -8.32 -5.69 17.59
CA VAL A 61 -6.94 -6.12 17.27
C VAL A 61 -6.31 -6.88 18.44
N ASN A 62 -6.50 -6.42 19.68
CA ASN A 62 -5.96 -7.09 20.86
C ASN A 62 -6.61 -8.46 21.13
N ASN A 63 -7.83 -8.70 20.65
CA ASN A 63 -8.51 -9.99 20.76
C ASN A 63 -8.10 -10.97 19.64
N LEU A 64 -7.46 -10.51 18.56
CA LEU A 64 -6.91 -11.38 17.54
C LEU A 64 -5.63 -12.08 18.05
N SER A 65 -5.43 -13.31 17.61
CA SER A 65 -4.14 -13.99 17.84
C SER A 65 -3.00 -13.24 17.13
N THR A 66 -1.78 -13.44 17.59
CA THR A 66 -0.59 -12.87 16.92
C THR A 66 -0.52 -13.29 15.45
N ILE A 67 -0.85 -14.56 15.16
CA ILE A 67 -0.87 -15.09 13.80
C ILE A 67 -1.90 -14.34 12.95
N ALA A 68 -3.15 -14.20 13.43
CA ALA A 68 -4.21 -13.51 12.69
C ALA A 68 -3.89 -12.04 12.41
N ARG A 69 -3.21 -11.36 13.34
CA ARG A 69 -2.73 -9.98 13.12
C ARG A 69 -1.67 -9.91 12.03
N TYR A 70 -0.78 -10.88 12.02
CA TYR A 70 0.29 -10.98 11.02
C TYR A 70 -0.29 -11.24 9.63
N GLU A 71 -1.17 -12.23 9.50
CA GLU A 71 -1.84 -12.58 8.24
C GLU A 71 -2.65 -11.39 7.67
N LEU A 72 -3.38 -10.68 8.53
CA LEU A 72 -4.14 -9.50 8.12
C LEU A 72 -3.22 -8.38 7.60
N ALA A 73 -2.12 -8.13 8.30
CA ALA A 73 -1.15 -7.12 7.93
C ALA A 73 -0.41 -7.49 6.63
N GLU A 74 -0.05 -8.76 6.48
CA GLU A 74 0.58 -9.29 5.26
C GLU A 74 -0.35 -9.15 4.05
N GLU A 75 -1.63 -9.54 4.17
CA GLU A 75 -2.58 -9.36 3.06
C GLU A 75 -2.81 -7.89 2.70
N LEU A 76 -2.88 -7.00 3.69
CA LEU A 76 -2.97 -5.56 3.43
C LEU A 76 -1.75 -5.07 2.65
N PHE A 77 -0.55 -5.48 3.07
CA PHE A 77 0.68 -5.13 2.39
C PHE A 77 0.72 -5.66 0.95
N ILE A 78 0.40 -6.94 0.76
CA ILE A 78 0.37 -7.58 -0.57
C ILE A 78 -0.64 -6.85 -1.48
N MET A 79 -1.82 -6.49 -0.97
CA MET A 79 -2.82 -5.74 -1.73
C MET A 79 -2.28 -4.39 -2.20
N ILE A 80 -1.61 -3.64 -1.32
CA ILE A 80 -1.03 -2.33 -1.67
C ILE A 80 0.15 -2.49 -2.63
N ALA A 81 1.05 -3.44 -2.36
CA ALA A 81 2.19 -3.71 -3.21
C ALA A 81 1.75 -4.10 -4.64
N ARG A 82 0.69 -4.90 -4.77
CA ARG A 82 0.09 -5.24 -6.06
C ARG A 82 -0.45 -4.01 -6.77
N GLN A 83 -1.22 -3.15 -6.08
CA GLN A 83 -1.74 -1.92 -6.64
C GLN A 83 -0.62 -1.04 -7.22
N VAL A 84 0.50 -0.92 -6.49
CA VAL A 84 1.65 -0.11 -6.92
C VAL A 84 2.43 -0.80 -8.06
N LEU A 85 2.81 -2.08 -7.89
CA LEU A 85 3.78 -2.74 -8.76
C LEU A 85 3.14 -3.39 -9.99
N VAL A 86 1.92 -3.91 -9.86
CA VAL A 86 1.23 -4.66 -10.92
C VAL A 86 0.19 -3.80 -11.63
N ASP A 87 -0.72 -3.22 -10.87
CA ASP A 87 -1.86 -2.52 -11.45
C ASP A 87 -1.48 -1.09 -11.88
N GLY A 88 -0.56 -0.44 -11.16
CA GLY A 88 -0.15 0.93 -11.40
C GLY A 88 -1.20 1.95 -11.00
N VAL A 89 -2.21 1.51 -10.27
CA VAL A 89 -3.26 2.33 -9.69
C VAL A 89 -3.38 1.95 -8.23
N PHE A 90 -3.24 2.90 -7.33
CA PHE A 90 -3.15 2.62 -5.91
C PHE A 90 -3.89 3.65 -5.06
N HIS A 91 -4.33 3.23 -3.90
CA HIS A 91 -4.91 4.11 -2.89
C HIS A 91 -3.84 5.07 -2.36
N SER A 92 -3.95 6.36 -2.69
CA SER A 92 -2.91 7.35 -2.39
C SER A 92 -3.05 8.04 -1.02
N ASP A 93 -4.17 7.84 -0.34
CA ASP A 93 -4.43 8.38 1.00
C ASP A 93 -4.76 7.25 2.00
N LEU A 94 -3.86 6.26 2.08
CA LEU A 94 -4.04 5.15 3.00
C LEU A 94 -3.63 5.55 4.41
N HIS A 95 -4.62 5.76 5.27
CA HIS A 95 -4.41 6.04 6.68
C HIS A 95 -5.32 5.14 7.57
N PRO A 96 -5.05 5.02 8.88
CA PRO A 96 -5.80 4.12 9.76
C PRO A 96 -7.31 4.41 9.85
N GLY A 97 -7.78 5.57 9.39
CA GLY A 97 -9.19 5.92 9.27
C GLY A 97 -9.90 5.26 8.09
N ASN A 98 -9.13 4.87 7.05
CA ASN A 98 -9.65 4.26 5.82
C ASN A 98 -9.54 2.73 5.81
N ILE A 99 -9.03 2.16 6.92
CA ILE A 99 -8.95 0.71 7.13
C ILE A 99 -9.95 0.32 8.21
N ILE A 100 -10.89 -0.56 7.89
CA ILE A 100 -11.86 -1.09 8.85
C ILE A 100 -11.42 -2.51 9.24
N ILE A 101 -11.40 -2.80 10.54
CA ILE A 101 -11.10 -4.13 11.09
C ILE A 101 -12.38 -4.74 11.64
N GLU A 102 -12.71 -5.93 11.13
CA GLU A 102 -13.87 -6.70 11.57
C GLU A 102 -13.52 -7.57 12.79
N PRO A 103 -14.49 -7.86 13.66
CA PRO A 103 -14.29 -8.82 14.78
C PRO A 103 -13.89 -10.23 14.31
N SER A 104 -14.18 -10.55 13.06
CA SER A 104 -13.79 -11.82 12.41
C SER A 104 -12.30 -11.94 12.11
N GLY A 105 -11.52 -10.87 12.25
CA GLY A 105 -10.12 -10.80 11.82
C GLY A 105 -9.94 -10.43 10.35
N ARG A 106 -11.02 -10.07 9.64
CA ARG A 106 -10.93 -9.53 8.28
C ARG A 106 -10.84 -8.02 8.32
N GLY A 107 -10.41 -7.42 7.21
CA GLY A 107 -10.37 -5.98 7.03
C GLY A 107 -11.02 -5.52 5.74
N GLY A 108 -11.26 -4.23 5.65
CA GLY A 108 -11.74 -3.57 4.44
C GLY A 108 -11.14 -2.20 4.27
N LEU A 109 -10.86 -1.84 3.03
CA LEU A 109 -10.47 -0.47 2.66
C LEU A 109 -11.70 0.30 2.24
N VAL A 110 -11.77 1.55 2.67
CA VAL A 110 -12.83 2.49 2.33
C VAL A 110 -12.23 3.85 1.96
N ASP A 111 -13.04 4.72 1.35
CA ASP A 111 -12.62 6.06 0.90
C ASP A 111 -11.60 6.02 -0.23
N PHE A 112 -12.08 5.98 -1.46
CA PHE A 112 -11.25 5.92 -2.68
C PHE A 112 -11.30 7.23 -3.47
N GLY A 113 -11.56 8.34 -2.78
CA GLY A 113 -11.57 9.67 -3.36
C GLY A 113 -10.21 10.09 -3.91
N SER A 114 -9.12 9.55 -3.34
CA SER A 114 -7.76 9.81 -3.79
C SER A 114 -7.08 8.53 -4.27
N VAL A 115 -6.77 8.48 -5.58
CA VAL A 115 -6.09 7.36 -6.24
C VAL A 115 -4.90 7.89 -7.02
N GLY A 116 -3.74 7.30 -6.77
CA GLY A 116 -2.52 7.59 -7.50
C GLY A 116 -2.34 6.67 -8.71
N HIS A 117 -1.59 7.16 -9.69
CA HIS A 117 -1.22 6.40 -10.88
C HIS A 117 0.29 6.37 -11.02
N ILE A 118 0.83 5.20 -11.27
CA ILE A 118 2.26 4.98 -11.53
C ILE A 118 2.38 4.36 -12.92
N ASP A 119 3.20 4.95 -13.78
CA ASP A 119 3.40 4.43 -15.10
C ASP A 119 4.24 3.14 -15.10
N ARG A 120 4.34 2.50 -16.25
CA ARG A 120 5.04 1.20 -16.38
C ARG A 120 6.53 1.32 -16.08
N ARG A 121 7.15 2.46 -16.39
CA ARG A 121 8.57 2.70 -16.17
C ARG A 121 8.86 2.83 -14.69
N ASP A 122 8.13 3.70 -14.01
CA ASP A 122 8.30 3.94 -12.58
C ASP A 122 8.01 2.68 -11.77
N ARG A 123 7.01 1.86 -12.16
CA ARG A 123 6.76 0.54 -11.55
C ARG A 123 7.94 -0.41 -11.70
N HIS A 124 8.56 -0.43 -12.89
CA HIS A 124 9.76 -1.24 -13.14
C HIS A 124 10.91 -0.79 -12.23
N ASP A 125 11.15 0.52 -12.14
CA ASP A 125 12.24 1.07 -11.35
C ASP A 125 12.02 0.83 -9.84
N ILE A 126 10.79 0.93 -9.35
CA ILE A 126 10.42 0.53 -7.97
C ILE A 126 10.70 -0.96 -7.74
N ALA A 127 10.31 -1.82 -8.68
CA ALA A 127 10.57 -3.26 -8.57
C ALA A 127 12.07 -3.58 -8.55
N VAL A 128 12.85 -2.92 -9.41
CA VAL A 128 14.34 -3.04 -9.42
C VAL A 128 14.92 -2.56 -8.09
N LEU A 129 14.42 -1.46 -7.55
CA LEU A 129 14.85 -0.94 -6.26
C LEU A 129 14.59 -1.94 -5.14
N LEU A 130 13.39 -2.52 -5.06
CA LEU A 130 13.04 -3.54 -4.06
C LEU A 130 13.91 -4.79 -4.19
N MET A 131 14.14 -5.27 -5.41
CA MET A 131 15.05 -6.41 -5.66
C MET A 131 16.51 -6.09 -5.30
N ALA A 132 16.94 -4.84 -5.53
CA ALA A 132 18.27 -4.38 -5.15
C ALA A 132 18.43 -4.30 -3.63
N PHE A 133 17.37 -3.92 -2.90
CA PHE A 133 17.34 -3.98 -1.43
C PHE A 133 17.47 -5.42 -0.93
N ASP A 134 16.68 -6.36 -1.45
CA ASP A 134 16.72 -7.77 -1.05
C ASP A 134 18.09 -8.42 -1.34
N SER A 135 18.66 -8.14 -2.51
CA SER A 135 19.97 -8.64 -2.93
C SER A 135 21.18 -7.83 -2.45
N GLN A 136 20.96 -6.77 -1.66
CA GLN A 136 21.99 -5.84 -1.17
C GLN A 136 22.87 -5.23 -2.27
N ASN A 137 22.28 -5.01 -3.42
CA ASN A 137 22.98 -4.50 -4.58
C ASN A 137 22.90 -2.96 -4.64
N SER A 138 23.83 -2.27 -3.93
CA SER A 138 23.88 -0.80 -3.89
C SER A 138 23.98 -0.15 -5.27
N ARG A 139 24.64 -0.80 -6.23
CA ARG A 139 24.75 -0.27 -7.59
C ARG A 139 23.40 -0.28 -8.31
N ALA A 140 22.66 -1.39 -8.23
CA ALA A 140 21.34 -1.48 -8.84
C ALA A 140 20.36 -0.51 -8.17
N ALA A 141 20.39 -0.40 -6.83
CA ALA A 141 19.59 0.56 -6.08
C ALA A 141 19.89 2.00 -6.50
N THR A 142 21.18 2.36 -6.64
CA THR A 142 21.57 3.71 -7.07
C THR A 142 21.05 4.02 -8.47
N HIS A 143 21.17 3.08 -9.41
CA HIS A 143 20.63 3.29 -10.76
C HIS A 143 19.12 3.46 -10.75
N ALA A 144 18.38 2.62 -10.03
CA ALA A 144 16.93 2.75 -9.94
C ALA A 144 16.50 4.09 -9.35
N VAL A 145 17.17 4.56 -8.29
CA VAL A 145 16.91 5.89 -7.69
C VAL A 145 17.17 7.01 -8.70
N LEU A 146 18.28 6.96 -9.44
CA LEU A 146 18.61 7.97 -10.42
C LEU A 146 17.69 7.95 -11.65
N ASP A 147 17.21 6.78 -12.05
CA ASP A 147 16.25 6.64 -13.14
C ASP A 147 14.88 7.21 -12.77
N MET A 148 14.45 7.04 -11.51
CA MET A 148 13.17 7.57 -10.99
C MET A 148 13.21 9.08 -10.75
N LEU A 149 14.29 9.58 -10.13
CA LEU A 149 14.36 10.97 -9.66
C LEU A 149 15.11 11.89 -10.62
N GLY A 150 15.78 11.32 -11.63
CA GLY A 150 16.75 12.02 -12.46
C GLY A 150 18.08 12.19 -11.73
N THR A 151 19.13 12.51 -12.48
CA THR A 151 20.46 12.78 -11.91
C THR A 151 20.56 14.29 -11.60
N PRO A 152 20.54 14.70 -10.32
CA PRO A 152 20.73 16.13 -10.00
C PRO A 152 22.12 16.61 -10.44
N SER A 153 22.21 17.85 -10.89
CA SER A 153 23.50 18.45 -11.27
C SER A 153 24.42 18.55 -10.05
N GLY A 154 25.65 18.02 -10.17
CA GLY A 154 26.66 18.05 -9.11
C GLY A 154 26.67 16.87 -8.14
N VAL A 155 25.82 15.86 -8.34
CA VAL A 155 25.85 14.63 -7.53
C VAL A 155 27.00 13.75 -7.97
N ASP A 156 27.85 13.37 -7.01
CA ASP A 156 28.84 12.28 -7.21
C ASP A 156 28.12 10.93 -7.06
N VAL A 157 27.88 10.27 -8.19
CA VAL A 157 27.20 8.96 -8.23
C VAL A 157 27.92 7.90 -7.40
N ARG A 158 29.26 8.00 -7.25
CA ARG A 158 30.00 7.04 -6.42
C ARG A 158 29.78 7.28 -4.93
N GLU A 159 29.66 8.52 -4.52
CA GLU A 159 29.32 8.88 -3.16
C GLU A 159 27.88 8.44 -2.83
N LEU A 160 26.94 8.74 -3.70
CA LEU A 160 25.56 8.28 -3.57
C LEU A 160 25.46 6.74 -3.48
N GLN A 161 26.23 6.02 -4.31
CA GLN A 161 26.25 4.54 -4.25
C GLN A 161 26.81 4.02 -2.92
N ARG A 162 27.83 4.67 -2.37
CA ARG A 162 28.36 4.31 -1.05
C ARG A 162 27.32 4.53 0.03
N ASP A 163 26.66 5.69 0.04
CA ASP A 163 25.66 6.05 1.05
C ASP A 163 24.45 5.11 0.99
N ILE A 164 23.98 4.78 -0.21
CA ILE A 164 22.95 3.75 -0.41
C ILE A 164 23.44 2.39 0.09
N GLY A 165 24.71 2.03 -0.14
CA GLY A 165 25.30 0.80 0.37
C GLY A 165 25.31 0.73 1.90
N GLU A 166 25.60 1.84 2.58
CA GLU A 166 25.54 1.94 4.04
C GLU A 166 24.10 1.78 4.56
N ILE A 167 23.12 2.39 3.89
CA ILE A 167 21.69 2.22 4.20
C ILE A 167 21.29 0.75 4.04
N LEU A 168 21.62 0.12 2.93
CA LEU A 168 21.32 -1.29 2.68
C LEU A 168 21.91 -2.19 3.77
N MET A 169 23.17 -1.96 4.16
CA MET A 169 23.82 -2.71 5.24
C MET A 169 23.12 -2.50 6.59
N SER A 170 22.70 -1.28 6.91
CA SER A 170 22.00 -0.98 8.16
C SER A 170 20.64 -1.68 8.26
N LEU A 171 19.93 -1.77 7.14
CA LEU A 171 18.64 -2.46 7.04
C LEU A 171 18.81 -3.98 7.13
N SER A 172 19.94 -4.53 6.67
CA SER A 172 20.20 -5.98 6.67
C SER A 172 20.65 -6.54 8.00
N GLY A 173 21.19 -5.71 8.86
CA GLY A 173 21.56 -6.12 10.23
C GLY A 173 20.36 -6.63 11.02
N ASN A 174 19.15 -6.35 10.57
CA ASN A 174 17.89 -6.75 11.20
C ASN A 174 17.04 -7.74 10.38
N GLY A 175 17.58 -8.32 9.30
CA GLY A 175 16.91 -9.33 8.49
C GLY A 175 16.52 -8.88 7.06
N SER A 176 15.97 -9.82 6.28
CA SER A 176 15.60 -9.67 4.86
C SER A 176 14.53 -8.57 4.62
N VAL A 177 14.20 -8.33 3.35
CA VAL A 177 13.02 -7.51 2.95
C VAL A 177 11.75 -7.91 3.74
N SER A 178 11.66 -9.19 4.13
CA SER A 178 10.64 -9.68 5.05
C SER A 178 10.64 -8.92 6.38
N SER A 179 11.78 -8.59 6.97
CA SER A 179 11.81 -7.84 8.23
C SER A 179 11.64 -6.33 8.05
N ALA A 180 12.03 -5.76 6.90
CA ALA A 180 11.68 -4.36 6.59
C ALA A 180 10.16 -4.23 6.34
N ILE A 181 9.56 -5.25 5.73
CA ILE A 181 8.11 -5.43 5.66
C ILE A 181 7.55 -5.56 7.08
N ASP A 182 8.15 -6.38 7.92
CA ASP A 182 7.75 -6.59 9.31
C ASP A 182 7.84 -5.29 10.13
N GLU A 183 8.90 -4.50 9.99
CA GLU A 183 9.04 -3.19 10.64
C GLU A 183 7.99 -2.19 10.12
N MET A 184 7.73 -2.18 8.81
CA MET A 184 6.71 -1.32 8.22
C MET A 184 5.30 -1.75 8.68
N LEU A 185 5.05 -3.05 8.77
CA LEU A 185 3.83 -3.62 9.32
C LEU A 185 3.68 -3.30 10.81
N GLU A 186 4.76 -3.41 11.62
CA GLU A 186 4.74 -3.01 13.02
C GLU A 186 4.47 -1.51 13.19
N PHE A 187 5.04 -0.66 12.34
CA PHE A 187 4.76 0.77 12.35
C PHE A 187 3.28 1.04 12.10
N PHE A 188 2.68 0.40 11.09
CA PHE A 188 1.24 0.49 10.83
C PHE A 188 0.38 -0.08 11.96
N LEU A 189 0.81 -1.18 12.60
CA LEU A 189 0.06 -1.84 13.67
C LEU A 189 0.16 -1.16 15.03
N ARG A 190 1.21 -0.36 15.26
CA ARG A 190 1.40 0.41 16.53
C ARG A 190 0.68 1.76 16.52
N GLY A 191 0.06 2.15 15.41
CA GLY A 191 -0.63 3.42 15.25
C GLY A 191 0.36 4.58 15.30
N GLY A 192 0.98 4.87 14.12
CA GLY A 192 1.87 5.99 13.95
C GLY A 192 1.26 7.32 14.39
#